data_6965954cc00bac589e0e269ea0ef07ee
#
_entry.id   6965954cc00bac589e0e269ea0ef07ee
#
_cell.length_a   1.000
_cell.length_b   1.000
_cell.length_c   1.000
_cell.angle_alpha   90.00
_cell.angle_beta   90.00
_cell.angle_gamma   90.00
#
_symmetry.space_group_name_H-M   'P 1'
#
loop_
_entity.id
_entity.type
_entity.pdbx_description
1 polymer ?
#
loop_
_entity_poly.entity_id
_entity_poly.type
_entity_poly.pdbx_seq_one_letter_code
_entity_poly.pdbx_strand_id
1 'polypeptide(L)'
;RWELDIVAYKGGTNEILVVECKSYLDSRGVVFEDLSDGGKSADRYKLFVDERIRRIVLNRLREQLTAAGSCSPSPDIKLCLAAGRVATDGGRQQIHQFFEAQKWLFMDEEWLRSKIQKVADGRYQNHVAAIVAKLLLPRSPKRNRPLVLQS
;
A
#
# COMPACT_ATOMS: atom_id res chain seq x y z
N ARG A 1 -7.42 21.97 4.17
CA ARG A 1 -7.91 20.63 4.54
C ARG A 1 -7.00 19.62 3.87
N TRP A 2 -6.56 18.60 4.59
CA TRP A 2 -5.82 17.47 4.07
C TRP A 2 -6.72 16.23 4.05
N GLU A 3 -6.68 15.46 2.97
CA GLU A 3 -7.44 14.24 2.81
C GLU A 3 -6.44 13.07 2.73
N LEU A 4 -6.74 11.98 3.43
CA LEU A 4 -5.97 10.74 3.39
C LEU A 4 -6.83 9.69 2.69
N ASP A 5 -6.26 8.96 1.74
CA ASP A 5 -7.05 8.01 0.92
C ASP A 5 -7.54 6.84 1.76
N ILE A 6 -6.65 6.21 2.53
CA ILE A 6 -7.02 5.09 3.41
C ILE A 6 -6.27 5.21 4.74
N VAL A 7 -7.02 5.02 5.83
CA VAL A 7 -6.46 4.88 7.18
C VAL A 7 -6.96 3.56 7.77
N ALA A 8 -6.05 2.65 8.10
CA ALA A 8 -6.37 1.36 8.69
C ALA A 8 -5.71 1.23 10.06
N TYR A 9 -6.46 0.74 11.06
CA TYR A 9 -5.97 0.49 12.41
C TYR A 9 -5.91 -0.99 12.73
N LYS A 10 -4.77 -1.44 13.27
CA LYS A 10 -4.55 -2.80 13.73
C LYS A 10 -4.44 -2.80 15.26
N GLY A 11 -5.53 -3.13 15.93
CA GLY A 11 -5.62 -3.08 17.39
C GLY A 11 -4.62 -3.96 18.14
N GLY A 12 -4.30 -5.14 17.61
CA GLY A 12 -3.38 -6.08 18.27
C GLY A 12 -1.94 -5.58 18.39
N THR A 13 -1.52 -4.64 17.55
CA THR A 13 -0.17 -4.04 17.58
C THR A 13 -0.20 -2.53 17.82
N ASN A 14 -1.40 -1.94 17.98
CA ASN A 14 -1.60 -0.48 18.08
C ASN A 14 -0.93 0.29 16.94
N GLU A 15 -1.06 -0.23 15.71
CA GLU A 15 -0.49 0.37 14.50
C GLU A 15 -1.58 1.02 13.65
N ILE A 16 -1.29 2.19 13.10
CA ILE A 16 -2.08 2.85 12.07
C ILE A 16 -1.30 2.79 10.76
N LEU A 17 -1.92 2.27 9.71
CA LEU A 17 -1.40 2.34 8.36
C LEU A 17 -2.12 3.45 7.60
N VAL A 18 -1.36 4.44 7.11
CA VAL A 18 -1.84 5.50 6.25
C VAL A 18 -1.40 5.19 4.83
N VAL A 19 -2.35 4.95 3.93
CA VAL A 19 -2.07 4.59 2.54
C VAL A 19 -2.48 5.74 1.63
N GLU A 20 -1.53 6.24 0.87
CA GLU A 20 -1.75 7.14 -0.27
C GLU A 20 -1.86 6.29 -1.54
N CYS A 21 -2.90 6.49 -2.33
CA CYS A 21 -3.19 5.70 -3.53
C CYS A 21 -2.92 6.51 -4.80
N LYS A 22 -2.12 5.95 -5.71
CA LYS A 22 -1.85 6.52 -7.04
C LYS A 22 -2.19 5.48 -8.10
N SER A 23 -3.36 5.61 -8.73
CA SER A 23 -3.82 4.64 -9.73
C SER A 23 -2.94 4.64 -10.98
N TYR A 24 -2.73 5.77 -11.60
CA TYR A 24 -1.87 5.97 -12.79
C TYR A 24 -2.00 4.89 -13.88
N LEU A 25 -3.17 4.29 -14.03
CA LEU A 25 -3.39 3.16 -14.93
C LEU A 25 -3.14 3.52 -16.41
N ASP A 26 -3.50 4.76 -16.79
CA ASP A 26 -3.38 5.28 -18.15
C ASP A 26 -2.28 6.34 -18.30
N SER A 27 -1.35 6.42 -17.35
CA SER A 27 -0.27 7.40 -17.35
C SER A 27 1.11 6.76 -17.19
N ARG A 28 2.17 7.59 -17.18
CA ARG A 28 3.56 7.14 -17.00
C ARG A 28 3.79 6.33 -15.72
N GLY A 29 3.01 6.58 -14.67
CA GLY A 29 3.20 5.94 -13.36
C GLY A 29 4.03 6.79 -12.39
N VAL A 30 4.35 6.19 -11.23
CA VAL A 30 5.20 6.80 -10.22
C VAL A 30 6.64 6.85 -10.71
N VAL A 31 7.30 7.98 -10.51
CA VAL A 31 8.71 8.24 -10.88
C VAL A 31 9.49 8.48 -9.60
N PHE A 32 10.67 7.88 -9.49
CA PHE A 32 11.50 7.97 -8.27
C PHE A 32 11.92 9.40 -7.94
N GLU A 33 12.28 10.20 -8.95
CA GLU A 33 12.71 11.59 -8.80
C GLU A 33 11.64 12.48 -8.16
N ASP A 34 10.36 12.18 -8.38
CA ASP A 34 9.26 12.91 -7.73
C ASP A 34 9.15 12.63 -6.22
N LEU A 35 9.75 11.54 -5.74
CA LEU A 35 9.75 11.12 -4.33
C LEU A 35 11.04 11.49 -3.60
N SER A 36 12.17 11.59 -4.28
CA SER A 36 13.50 11.80 -3.68
C SER A 36 13.99 13.25 -3.77
N ASP A 37 13.97 13.83 -4.96
CA ASP A 37 14.65 15.08 -5.26
C ASP A 37 13.72 16.27 -5.52
N GLY A 38 12.43 16.11 -5.20
CA GLY A 38 11.44 17.16 -5.44
C GLY A 38 11.18 17.41 -6.92
N GLY A 39 11.08 16.33 -7.71
CA GLY A 39 10.77 16.39 -9.14
C GLY A 39 9.51 17.18 -9.47
N LYS A 40 9.21 17.35 -10.76
CA LYS A 40 8.12 18.21 -11.25
C LYS A 40 6.73 17.88 -10.66
N SER A 41 6.54 16.66 -10.18
CA SER A 41 5.27 16.19 -9.59
C SER A 41 5.36 15.94 -8.09
N ALA A 42 6.41 16.40 -7.41
CA ALA A 42 6.61 16.23 -5.96
C ALA A 42 5.40 16.70 -5.12
N ASP A 43 4.68 17.72 -5.60
CA ASP A 43 3.44 18.20 -4.97
C ASP A 43 2.37 17.12 -4.79
N ARG A 44 2.39 16.06 -5.59
CA ARG A 44 1.48 14.91 -5.50
C ARG A 44 1.87 13.92 -4.40
N TYR A 45 3.08 14.09 -3.82
CA TYR A 45 3.67 13.19 -2.85
C TYR A 45 4.08 13.89 -1.55
N LYS A 46 3.44 15.03 -1.22
CA LYS A 46 3.79 15.88 -0.06
C LYS A 46 3.92 15.10 1.24
N LEU A 47 3.12 14.06 1.42
CA LEU A 47 3.18 13.22 2.62
C LEU A 47 4.54 12.49 2.75
N PHE A 48 5.20 12.22 1.63
CA PHE A 48 6.49 11.53 1.57
C PHE A 48 7.69 12.48 1.45
N VAL A 49 7.54 13.59 0.72
CA VAL A 49 8.64 14.51 0.43
C VAL A 49 8.74 15.69 1.40
N ASP A 50 7.61 16.11 2.01
CA ASP A 50 7.58 17.25 2.93
C ASP A 50 7.42 16.77 4.39
N GLU A 51 8.54 16.79 5.13
CA GLU A 51 8.56 16.36 6.52
C GLU A 51 7.65 17.22 7.43
N ARG A 52 7.59 18.53 7.17
CA ARG A 52 6.75 19.44 7.97
C ARG A 52 5.28 19.11 7.79
N ILE A 53 4.84 18.94 6.55
CA ILE A 53 3.45 18.57 6.25
C ILE A 53 3.15 17.19 6.85
N ARG A 54 4.01 16.20 6.61
CA ARG A 54 3.87 14.86 7.17
C ARG A 54 3.68 14.89 8.68
N ARG A 55 4.55 15.58 9.41
CA ARG A 55 4.47 15.69 10.87
C ARG A 55 3.13 16.30 11.33
N ILE A 56 2.68 17.37 10.69
CA ILE A 56 1.41 18.05 11.05
C ILE A 56 0.23 17.10 10.79
N VAL A 57 0.19 16.47 9.64
CA VAL A 57 -0.93 15.57 9.24
C VAL A 57 -1.01 14.36 10.17
N LEU A 58 0.12 13.69 10.43
CA LEU A 58 0.15 12.49 11.26
C LEU A 58 -0.14 12.80 12.75
N ASN A 59 0.31 13.93 13.26
CA ASN A 59 -0.02 14.33 14.63
C ASN A 59 -1.52 14.60 14.77
N ARG A 60 -2.11 15.34 13.84
CA ARG A 60 -3.57 15.57 13.85
C ARG A 60 -4.37 14.26 13.73
N LEU A 61 -3.93 13.36 12.87
CA LEU A 61 -4.57 12.04 12.73
C LEU A 61 -4.53 11.28 14.07
N ARG A 62 -3.36 11.23 14.71
CA ARG A 62 -3.20 10.58 16.03
C ARG A 62 -4.13 11.18 17.08
N GLU A 63 -4.14 12.50 17.19
CA GLU A 63 -4.99 13.22 18.14
C GLU A 63 -6.47 12.92 17.90
N GLN A 64 -6.94 13.00 16.65
CA GLN A 64 -8.33 12.75 16.28
C GLN A 64 -8.76 11.30 16.58
N LEU A 65 -7.96 10.31 16.20
CA LEU A 65 -8.30 8.91 16.42
C LEU A 65 -8.27 8.54 17.90
N THR A 66 -7.31 9.07 18.66
CA THR A 66 -7.23 8.83 20.11
C THR A 66 -8.41 9.50 20.83
N ALA A 67 -8.73 10.75 20.49
CA ALA A 67 -9.86 11.47 21.07
C ALA A 67 -11.21 10.82 20.76
N ALA A 68 -11.34 10.22 19.56
CA ALA A 68 -12.53 9.47 19.16
C ALA A 68 -12.60 8.05 19.76
N GLY A 69 -11.58 7.60 20.51
CA GLY A 69 -11.51 6.23 21.01
C GLY A 69 -11.33 5.16 19.91
N SER A 70 -10.91 5.58 18.70
CA SER A 70 -10.76 4.69 17.56
C SER A 70 -9.44 3.92 17.56
N CYS A 71 -8.48 4.32 18.40
CA CYS A 71 -7.22 3.61 18.62
C CYS A 71 -6.77 3.78 20.08
N SER A 72 -5.85 2.92 20.53
CA SER A 72 -5.19 3.08 21.82
C SER A 72 -4.26 4.31 21.81
N PRO A 73 -3.92 4.87 22.96
CA PRO A 73 -2.99 6.00 23.06
C PRO A 73 -1.64 5.70 22.38
N SER A 74 -1.03 6.72 21.76
CA SER A 74 0.29 6.66 21.14
C SER A 74 0.46 5.54 20.09
N PRO A 75 -0.44 5.44 19.08
CA PRO A 75 -0.30 4.46 18.03
C PRO A 75 0.98 4.71 17.19
N ASP A 76 1.62 3.63 16.76
CA ASP A 76 2.65 3.70 15.72
C ASP A 76 1.99 3.96 14.36
N ILE A 77 2.50 4.94 13.61
CA ILE A 77 1.94 5.30 12.30
C ILE A 77 2.93 4.95 11.21
N LYS A 78 2.53 4.06 10.32
CA LYS A 78 3.29 3.67 9.12
C LYS A 78 2.68 4.29 7.88
N LEU A 79 3.54 4.86 7.03
CA LEU A 79 3.14 5.34 5.72
C LEU A 79 3.23 4.23 4.69
N CYS A 80 2.34 4.28 3.72
CA CYS A 80 2.32 3.39 2.58
C CYS A 80 1.96 4.16 1.31
N LEU A 81 2.67 3.90 0.23
CA LEU A 81 2.27 4.29 -1.12
C LEU A 81 1.78 3.05 -1.86
N ALA A 82 0.55 3.08 -2.33
CA ALA A 82 -0.01 2.07 -3.22
C ALA A 82 -0.04 2.64 -4.64
N ALA A 83 0.74 2.05 -5.55
CA ALA A 83 0.90 2.52 -6.92
C ALA A 83 0.35 1.49 -7.92
N GLY A 84 -0.63 1.90 -8.75
CA GLY A 84 -1.15 1.06 -9.83
C GLY A 84 -0.17 0.90 -11.00
N ARG A 85 0.86 1.76 -11.09
CA ARG A 85 1.92 1.70 -12.09
C ARG A 85 3.17 2.44 -11.61
N VAL A 86 4.33 1.87 -11.93
CA VAL A 86 5.64 2.50 -11.79
C VAL A 86 6.24 2.75 -13.18
N ALA A 87 6.93 3.86 -13.37
CA ALA A 87 7.38 4.31 -14.68
C ALA A 87 8.41 3.38 -15.34
N THR A 88 9.35 2.85 -14.54
CA THR A 88 10.44 1.97 -15.00
C THR A 88 10.81 0.96 -13.93
N ASP A 89 11.38 -0.19 -14.35
CA ASP A 89 11.85 -1.21 -13.39
C ASP A 89 13.00 -0.71 -12.52
N GLY A 90 13.92 0.08 -13.08
CA GLY A 90 14.99 0.71 -12.28
C GLY A 90 14.43 1.67 -11.23
N GLY A 91 13.45 2.50 -11.61
CA GLY A 91 12.75 3.37 -10.68
C GLY A 91 12.00 2.60 -9.59
N ARG A 92 11.40 1.45 -9.93
CA ARG A 92 10.76 0.54 -8.95
C ARG A 92 11.72 0.11 -7.85
N GLN A 93 12.92 -0.35 -8.23
CA GLN A 93 13.94 -0.77 -7.28
C GLN A 93 14.39 0.39 -6.37
N GLN A 94 14.61 1.58 -6.96
CA GLN A 94 14.96 2.79 -6.20
C GLN A 94 13.87 3.20 -5.21
N ILE A 95 12.59 3.13 -5.60
CA ILE A 95 11.46 3.43 -4.72
C ILE A 95 11.41 2.42 -3.57
N HIS A 96 11.55 1.12 -3.83
CA HIS A 96 11.57 0.10 -2.78
C HIS A 96 12.68 0.38 -1.77
N GLN A 97 13.91 0.62 -2.20
CA GLN A 97 15.05 0.92 -1.34
C GLN A 97 14.82 2.21 -0.51
N PHE A 98 14.30 3.25 -1.15
CA PHE A 98 14.00 4.51 -0.48
C PHE A 98 12.94 4.34 0.61
N PHE A 99 11.85 3.63 0.32
CA PHE A 99 10.77 3.40 1.29
C PHE A 99 11.23 2.49 2.44
N GLU A 100 12.04 1.48 2.15
CA GLU A 100 12.62 0.60 3.17
C GLU A 100 13.52 1.39 4.14
N ALA A 101 14.39 2.27 3.63
CA ALA A 101 15.24 3.13 4.43
C ALA A 101 14.44 4.06 5.37
N GLN A 102 13.25 4.50 4.94
CA GLN A 102 12.34 5.32 5.74
C GLN A 102 11.40 4.48 6.64
N LYS A 103 11.47 3.14 6.58
CA LYS A 103 10.54 2.21 7.24
C LYS A 103 9.07 2.42 6.81
N TRP A 104 8.87 2.88 5.58
CA TRP A 104 7.57 2.98 4.94
C TRP A 104 7.28 1.76 4.08
N LEU A 105 6.02 1.58 3.68
CA LEU A 105 5.61 0.50 2.81
C LEU A 105 5.41 1.00 1.38
N PHE A 106 5.83 0.20 0.42
CA PHE A 106 5.53 0.43 -0.99
C PHE A 106 4.82 -0.78 -1.57
N MET A 107 3.60 -0.56 -2.08
CA MET A 107 2.76 -1.56 -2.73
C MET A 107 2.65 -1.18 -4.21
N ASP A 108 3.51 -1.75 -5.03
CA ASP A 108 3.50 -1.55 -6.48
C ASP A 108 2.43 -2.40 -7.18
N GLU A 109 2.30 -2.26 -8.49
CA GLU A 109 1.35 -3.01 -9.29
C GLU A 109 1.58 -4.53 -9.26
N GLU A 110 2.81 -5.00 -9.06
CA GLU A 110 3.11 -6.43 -8.97
C GLU A 110 2.60 -6.99 -7.64
N TRP A 111 2.86 -6.27 -6.55
CA TRP A 111 2.32 -6.60 -5.24
C TRP A 111 0.78 -6.61 -5.27
N LEU A 112 0.16 -5.58 -5.85
CA LEU A 112 -1.30 -5.48 -5.97
C LEU A 112 -1.88 -6.64 -6.77
N ARG A 113 -1.30 -6.95 -7.95
CA ARG A 113 -1.70 -8.11 -8.78
C ARG A 113 -1.59 -9.42 -8.02
N SER A 114 -0.50 -9.62 -7.28
CA SER A 114 -0.30 -10.83 -6.47
C SER A 114 -1.38 -10.99 -5.39
N LYS A 115 -1.83 -9.88 -4.79
CA LYS A 115 -2.92 -9.90 -3.80
C LYS A 115 -4.27 -10.18 -4.43
N ILE A 116 -4.56 -9.57 -5.58
CA ILE A 116 -5.81 -9.84 -6.32
C ILE A 116 -5.84 -11.31 -6.78
N GLN A 117 -4.72 -11.86 -7.26
CA GLN A 117 -4.63 -13.27 -7.61
C GLN A 117 -4.90 -14.19 -6.42
N LYS A 118 -4.35 -13.88 -5.23
CA LYS A 118 -4.65 -14.63 -4.00
C LYS A 118 -6.15 -14.60 -3.64
N VAL A 119 -6.82 -13.48 -3.89
CA VAL A 119 -8.27 -13.37 -3.70
C VAL A 119 -9.02 -14.24 -4.72
N ALA A 120 -8.58 -14.27 -5.98
CA ALA A 120 -9.16 -15.13 -7.02
C ALA A 120 -9.01 -16.62 -6.69
N ASP A 121 -7.83 -17.03 -6.20
CA ASP A 121 -7.51 -18.41 -5.84
C ASP A 121 -8.17 -18.88 -4.52
N GLY A 122 -8.53 -17.93 -3.65
CA GLY A 122 -9.10 -18.17 -2.34
C GLY A 122 -10.53 -18.75 -2.36
N ARG A 123 -11.09 -19.01 -1.18
CA ARG A 123 -12.49 -19.40 -1.03
C ARG A 123 -13.42 -18.29 -1.52
N TYR A 124 -14.62 -18.66 -1.96
CA TYR A 124 -15.64 -17.67 -2.34
C TYR A 124 -15.94 -16.72 -1.16
N GLN A 125 -15.95 -15.45 -1.45
CA GLN A 125 -16.35 -14.39 -0.53
C GLN A 125 -17.37 -13.51 -1.23
N ASN A 126 -18.47 -13.18 -0.54
CA ASN A 126 -19.55 -12.39 -1.10
C ASN A 126 -19.26 -10.89 -1.05
N HIS A 127 -18.20 -10.45 -1.73
CA HIS A 127 -17.92 -9.04 -1.95
C HIS A 127 -17.42 -8.81 -3.39
N VAL A 128 -17.66 -7.62 -3.92
CA VAL A 128 -17.47 -7.27 -5.33
C VAL A 128 -16.04 -7.58 -5.80
N ALA A 129 -15.01 -7.19 -5.04
CA ALA A 129 -13.62 -7.41 -5.44
C ALA A 129 -13.28 -8.91 -5.60
N ALA A 130 -13.81 -9.78 -4.72
CA ALA A 130 -13.59 -11.22 -4.84
C ALA A 130 -14.32 -11.83 -6.02
N ILE A 131 -15.55 -11.37 -6.30
CA ILE A 131 -16.34 -11.82 -7.45
C ILE A 131 -15.63 -11.43 -8.75
N VAL A 132 -15.24 -10.16 -8.90
CA VAL A 132 -14.54 -9.64 -10.08
C VAL A 132 -13.20 -10.36 -10.29
N ALA A 133 -12.39 -10.51 -9.23
CA ALA A 133 -11.13 -11.23 -9.31
C ALA A 133 -11.32 -12.67 -9.80
N LYS A 134 -12.33 -13.40 -9.28
CA LYS A 134 -12.63 -14.77 -9.70
C LYS A 134 -13.18 -14.90 -11.12
N LEU A 135 -13.86 -13.88 -11.61
CA LEU A 135 -14.40 -13.86 -12.98
C LEU A 135 -13.33 -13.53 -14.01
N LEU A 136 -12.41 -12.62 -13.68
CA LEU A 136 -11.43 -12.08 -14.64
C LEU A 136 -10.07 -12.81 -14.60
N LEU A 137 -9.71 -13.42 -13.48
CA LEU A 137 -8.41 -14.06 -13.34
C LEU A 137 -8.55 -15.58 -13.36
N PRO A 138 -7.74 -16.29 -14.17
CA PRO A 138 -7.67 -17.75 -14.14
C PRO A 138 -7.15 -18.21 -12.77
N ARG A 139 -7.67 -19.33 -12.28
CA ARG A 139 -7.13 -19.93 -11.06
C ARG A 139 -5.73 -20.42 -11.32
N SER A 140 -4.82 -20.17 -10.40
CA SER A 140 -3.47 -20.73 -10.43
C SER A 140 -3.54 -22.25 -10.41
N PRO A 141 -2.74 -22.95 -11.22
CA PRO A 141 -2.71 -24.41 -11.20
C PRO A 141 -2.38 -24.89 -9.80
N LYS A 142 -3.18 -25.82 -9.26
CA LYS A 142 -2.90 -26.44 -7.95
C LYS A 142 -1.53 -27.09 -8.03
N ARG A 143 -0.57 -26.62 -7.23
CA ARG A 143 0.67 -27.38 -7.02
C ARG A 143 0.28 -28.76 -6.50
N ASN A 144 0.45 -29.79 -7.31
CA ASN A 144 0.36 -31.17 -6.86
C ASN A 144 1.36 -31.34 -5.72
N ARG A 145 0.87 -31.56 -4.50
CA ARG A 145 1.74 -32.04 -3.42
C ARG A 145 2.33 -33.36 -3.90
N PRO A 146 3.66 -33.53 -3.90
CA PRO A 146 4.23 -34.84 -4.15
C PRO A 146 3.61 -35.80 -3.11
N LEU A 147 3.07 -36.92 -3.60
CA LEU A 147 2.67 -38.03 -2.76
C LEU A 147 3.91 -38.46 -1.97
N VAL A 148 3.92 -38.17 -0.68
CA VAL A 148 4.87 -38.77 0.25
C VAL A 148 4.47 -40.24 0.34
N LEU A 149 5.14 -41.08 -0.42
CA LEU A 149 5.07 -42.54 -0.25
C LEU A 149 5.62 -42.81 1.15
N GLN A 150 4.72 -43.11 2.09
CA GLN A 150 5.11 -43.72 3.36
C GLN A 150 5.54 -45.12 3.07
N SER A 151 6.83 -45.40 3.21
CA SER A 151 7.47 -46.71 3.29
C SER A 151 7.52 -47.16 4.73
#